data_cf0894b6b9cc327b5388d390463435d5
#
_entry.id   cf0894b6b9cc327b5388d390463435d5
#
_cell.length_a   1.000
_cell.length_b   1.000
_cell.length_c   1.000
_cell.angle_alpha   90.00
_cell.angle_beta   90.00
_cell.angle_gamma   90.00
#
_symmetry.space_group_name_H-M   'P 1'
#
loop_
_entity.id
_entity.type
_entity.pdbx_description
1 polymer ?
#
loop_
_entity_poly.entity_id
_entity_poly.type
_entity_poly.pdbx_seq_one_letter_code
_entity_poly.pdbx_strand_id
1 'polypeptide(L)'
;MPHFTSSLMKNKSIRSRRFDTGFTLVELLVVIAIIAILAALLLPVLGHVKLVALKNQTRIQVNDIATAIQAYDSAYGRFPVSPSVQAAASAVNGDFTYGGMFQNSPSSPAFAVGSLVNGVPTNNSDVIAILMDYTNFPDPMIGGFTVNTNYQKNPQKTGFLNAKMSGWDPLSPGTPSPGVGNDLVYRDVWGNPFLISMDLNYDGQCEDAFYRNHIVSGKNPGSTPQGYNGLVNPVDPNGMSDNYRFHGTVMVWSMGPLGPATPSVSSFDQTKPATDAANKNHILSWQ
;
A
#
# COMPACT_ATOMS: atom_id res chain seq x y z
N MET A 1 -28.83 40.81 -93.53
CA MET A 1 -28.10 40.36 -92.30
C MET A 1 -29.06 39.85 -91.33
N PRO A 2 -29.10 38.50 -90.98
CA PRO A 2 -30.06 37.95 -90.03
C PRO A 2 -29.42 37.88 -88.65
N HIS A 3 -30.18 38.32 -87.66
CA HIS A 3 -29.87 38.25 -86.23
C HIS A 3 -30.04 36.84 -85.73
N PHE A 4 -28.95 36.29 -85.18
CA PHE A 4 -28.99 35.02 -84.37
C PHE A 4 -29.38 35.36 -82.95
N THR A 5 -30.54 34.88 -82.53
CA THR A 5 -30.93 34.86 -81.06
C THR A 5 -30.49 33.55 -80.42
N SER A 6 -29.53 33.63 -79.52
CA SER A 6 -29.06 32.52 -78.70
C SER A 6 -30.09 32.22 -77.56
N SER A 7 -30.66 31.03 -77.67
CA SER A 7 -31.54 30.50 -76.60
C SER A 7 -30.73 29.86 -75.45
N LEU A 8 -30.70 30.47 -74.28
CA LEU A 8 -30.12 29.94 -73.07
C LEU A 8 -30.97 28.81 -72.51
N MET A 9 -30.49 27.55 -72.62
CA MET A 9 -31.07 26.42 -71.91
C MET A 9 -30.80 26.52 -70.40
N LYS A 10 -31.85 26.73 -69.57
CA LYS A 10 -31.84 26.65 -68.13
C LYS A 10 -31.72 25.20 -67.68
N ASN A 11 -30.53 24.83 -67.18
CA ASN A 11 -30.27 23.51 -66.59
C ASN A 11 -30.99 23.42 -65.24
N LYS A 12 -32.05 22.62 -65.12
CA LYS A 12 -32.84 22.41 -63.90
C LYS A 12 -32.14 21.35 -63.06
N SER A 13 -31.38 21.77 -62.05
CA SER A 13 -30.78 20.90 -61.07
C SER A 13 -31.88 20.16 -60.29
N ILE A 14 -31.95 18.84 -60.45
CA ILE A 14 -32.84 17.97 -59.70
C ILE A 14 -32.17 17.77 -58.34
N ARG A 15 -32.61 18.50 -57.32
CA ARG A 15 -32.28 18.23 -55.91
C ARG A 15 -32.93 16.90 -55.50
N SER A 16 -32.15 15.83 -55.35
CA SER A 16 -32.60 14.60 -54.72
C SER A 16 -32.94 14.92 -53.27
N ARG A 17 -34.20 14.82 -52.90
CA ARG A 17 -34.60 14.83 -51.50
C ARG A 17 -34.10 13.55 -50.86
N ARG A 18 -33.06 13.67 -50.02
CA ARG A 18 -32.75 12.60 -49.08
C ARG A 18 -33.94 12.51 -48.11
N PHE A 19 -34.62 11.38 -48.11
CA PHE A 19 -35.59 11.05 -47.09
C PHE A 19 -34.79 10.76 -45.84
N ASP A 20 -34.69 11.73 -44.94
CA ASP A 20 -34.20 11.48 -43.58
C ASP A 20 -35.30 10.63 -42.90
N THR A 21 -35.01 9.34 -42.76
CA THR A 21 -35.85 8.43 -41.96
C THR A 21 -35.69 8.85 -40.51
N GLY A 22 -36.70 9.53 -39.97
CA GLY A 22 -36.75 9.88 -38.56
C GLY A 22 -36.82 8.64 -37.68
N PHE A 23 -36.11 8.67 -36.57
CA PHE A 23 -36.08 7.58 -35.58
C PHE A 23 -37.48 7.46 -34.94
N THR A 24 -38.01 6.26 -34.81
CA THR A 24 -39.29 6.03 -34.16
C THR A 24 -39.13 6.06 -32.63
N LEU A 25 -40.16 6.50 -31.89
CA LEU A 25 -40.15 6.52 -30.44
C LEU A 25 -39.92 5.14 -29.82
N VAL A 26 -40.44 4.10 -30.50
CA VAL A 26 -40.29 2.70 -30.08
C VAL A 26 -38.83 2.22 -30.24
N GLU A 27 -38.15 2.56 -31.32
CA GLU A 27 -36.72 2.19 -31.51
C GLU A 27 -35.88 2.84 -30.41
N LEU A 28 -36.10 4.10 -30.07
CA LEU A 28 -35.39 4.76 -28.97
C LEU A 28 -35.70 4.07 -27.61
N LEU A 29 -36.96 3.73 -27.36
CA LEU A 29 -37.39 3.09 -26.12
C LEU A 29 -36.73 1.71 -25.93
N VAL A 30 -36.66 0.90 -26.98
CA VAL A 30 -36.03 -0.42 -26.94
C VAL A 30 -34.53 -0.31 -26.66
N VAL A 31 -33.85 0.66 -27.27
CA VAL A 31 -32.41 0.88 -27.05
C VAL A 31 -32.11 1.26 -25.60
N ILE A 32 -32.86 2.23 -25.04
CA ILE A 32 -32.66 2.63 -23.63
C ILE A 32 -33.02 1.50 -22.67
N ALA A 33 -34.01 0.66 -22.96
CA ALA A 33 -34.35 -0.50 -22.15
C ALA A 33 -33.20 -1.53 -22.12
N ILE A 34 -32.58 -1.82 -23.26
CA ILE A 34 -31.43 -2.73 -23.34
C ILE A 34 -30.23 -2.15 -22.57
N ILE A 35 -29.91 -0.87 -22.76
CA ILE A 35 -28.83 -0.19 -22.04
C ILE A 35 -29.08 -0.23 -20.54
N ALA A 36 -30.30 0.02 -20.08
CA ALA A 36 -30.66 -0.02 -18.67
C ALA A 36 -30.44 -1.42 -18.05
N ILE A 37 -30.82 -2.48 -18.76
CA ILE A 37 -30.61 -3.86 -18.30
C ILE A 37 -29.11 -4.17 -18.23
N LEU A 38 -28.33 -3.83 -19.27
CA LEU A 38 -26.88 -4.05 -19.28
C LEU A 38 -26.18 -3.27 -18.16
N ALA A 39 -26.55 -2.00 -17.95
CA ALA A 39 -26.00 -1.18 -16.88
C ALA A 39 -26.31 -1.75 -15.49
N ALA A 40 -27.54 -2.24 -15.27
CA ALA A 40 -27.94 -2.83 -13.98
C ALA A 40 -27.12 -4.08 -13.62
N LEU A 41 -26.68 -4.87 -14.61
CA LEU A 41 -25.82 -6.04 -14.40
C LEU A 41 -24.36 -5.66 -14.22
N LEU A 42 -23.87 -4.59 -14.86
CA LEU A 42 -22.44 -4.19 -14.83
C LEU A 42 -22.06 -3.39 -13.58
N LEU A 43 -22.95 -2.54 -13.06
CA LEU A 43 -22.65 -1.64 -11.94
C LEU A 43 -22.16 -2.37 -10.68
N PRO A 44 -22.78 -3.46 -10.19
CA PRO A 44 -22.32 -4.15 -8.99
C PRO A 44 -20.95 -4.86 -9.18
N VAL A 45 -20.65 -5.32 -10.38
CA VAL A 45 -19.39 -6.00 -10.71
C VAL A 45 -18.21 -5.04 -10.70
N LEU A 46 -18.42 -3.80 -11.16
CA LEU A 46 -17.36 -2.79 -11.28
C LEU A 46 -16.71 -2.44 -9.95
N GLY A 47 -17.50 -2.35 -8.86
CA GLY A 47 -16.98 -2.11 -7.51
C GLY A 47 -16.04 -3.20 -7.03
N HIS A 48 -16.41 -4.46 -7.26
CA HIS A 48 -15.59 -5.61 -6.88
C HIS A 48 -14.28 -5.67 -7.68
N VAL A 49 -14.34 -5.47 -8.98
CA VAL A 49 -13.14 -5.46 -9.86
C VAL A 49 -12.16 -4.37 -9.44
N LYS A 50 -12.67 -3.15 -9.12
CA LYS A 50 -11.83 -2.06 -8.61
C LYS A 50 -11.10 -2.43 -7.32
N LEU A 51 -11.81 -3.04 -6.35
CA LEU A 51 -11.19 -3.48 -5.10
C LEU A 51 -10.08 -4.52 -5.32
N VAL A 52 -10.32 -5.51 -6.19
CA VAL A 52 -9.32 -6.53 -6.55
C VAL A 52 -8.10 -5.88 -7.21
N ALA A 53 -8.31 -4.94 -8.14
CA ALA A 53 -7.21 -4.21 -8.79
C ALA A 53 -6.36 -3.42 -7.78
N LEU A 54 -6.97 -2.73 -6.82
CA LEU A 54 -6.28 -2.00 -5.76
C LEU A 54 -5.48 -2.94 -4.84
N LYS A 55 -6.05 -4.10 -4.47
CA LYS A 55 -5.33 -5.12 -3.69
C LYS A 55 -4.10 -5.66 -4.44
N ASN A 56 -4.23 -5.93 -5.73
CA ASN A 56 -3.11 -6.39 -6.55
C ASN A 56 -2.02 -5.32 -6.70
N GLN A 57 -2.40 -4.06 -6.88
CA GLN A 57 -1.46 -2.94 -6.90
C GLN A 57 -0.68 -2.84 -5.58
N THR A 58 -1.37 -2.92 -4.44
CA THR A 58 -0.72 -2.91 -3.12
C THR A 58 0.19 -4.13 -2.94
N ARG A 59 -0.19 -5.32 -3.43
CA ARG A 59 0.67 -6.51 -3.37
C ARG A 59 1.98 -6.31 -4.14
N ILE A 60 1.93 -5.67 -5.30
CA ILE A 60 3.15 -5.31 -6.05
C ILE A 60 4.01 -4.36 -5.21
N GLN A 61 3.43 -3.30 -4.64
CA GLN A 61 4.15 -2.34 -3.81
C GLN A 61 4.82 -2.98 -2.59
N VAL A 62 4.13 -3.89 -1.89
CA VAL A 62 4.67 -4.64 -0.75
C VAL A 62 5.89 -5.47 -1.16
N ASN A 63 5.82 -6.16 -2.29
CA ASN A 63 6.91 -6.96 -2.83
C ASN A 63 8.07 -6.08 -3.34
N ASP A 64 7.78 -4.94 -3.94
CA ASP A 64 8.80 -3.98 -4.39
C ASP A 64 9.62 -3.45 -3.20
N ILE A 65 8.96 -3.10 -2.09
CA ILE A 65 9.65 -2.68 -0.86
C ILE A 65 10.54 -3.82 -0.32
N ALA A 66 10.00 -5.03 -0.19
CA ALA A 66 10.75 -6.17 0.33
C ALA A 66 11.99 -6.48 -0.55
N THR A 67 11.81 -6.46 -1.87
CA THR A 67 12.90 -6.67 -2.85
C THR A 67 13.94 -5.55 -2.77
N ALA A 68 13.52 -4.29 -2.62
CA ALA A 68 14.42 -3.16 -2.48
C ALA A 68 15.28 -3.25 -1.21
N ILE A 69 14.70 -3.70 -0.09
CA ILE A 69 15.43 -3.93 1.17
C ILE A 69 16.46 -5.05 1.00
N GLN A 70 16.08 -6.17 0.38
CA GLN A 70 16.98 -7.29 0.11
C GLN A 70 18.12 -6.91 -0.86
N ALA A 71 17.81 -6.09 -1.88
CA ALA A 71 18.83 -5.58 -2.80
C ALA A 71 19.81 -4.63 -2.09
N TYR A 72 19.31 -3.80 -1.18
CA TYR A 72 20.14 -2.93 -0.35
C TYR A 72 21.06 -3.77 0.59
N ASP A 73 20.49 -4.77 1.27
CA ASP A 73 21.26 -5.67 2.13
C ASP A 73 22.34 -6.41 1.34
N SER A 74 22.01 -6.91 0.15
CA SER A 74 22.98 -7.55 -0.76
C SER A 74 24.11 -6.61 -1.20
N ALA A 75 23.85 -5.30 -1.35
CA ALA A 75 24.84 -4.32 -1.77
C ALA A 75 25.75 -3.85 -0.62
N TYR A 76 25.21 -3.76 0.60
CA TYR A 76 25.91 -3.13 1.73
C TYR A 76 26.17 -4.07 2.92
N GLY A 77 25.63 -5.30 2.91
CA GLY A 77 25.72 -6.26 4.02
C GLY A 77 25.04 -5.77 5.30
N ARG A 78 24.02 -4.93 5.16
CA ARG A 78 23.26 -4.35 6.27
C ARG A 78 21.89 -3.89 5.83
N PHE A 79 20.93 -3.84 6.76
CA PHE A 79 19.59 -3.29 6.51
C PHE A 79 19.56 -1.75 6.48
N PRO A 80 18.58 -1.16 5.74
CA PRO A 80 18.41 0.29 5.60
C PRO A 80 17.75 0.90 6.84
N VAL A 81 18.47 0.95 7.96
CA VAL A 81 17.98 1.44 9.25
C VAL A 81 18.86 2.54 9.85
N SER A 82 18.28 3.36 10.72
CA SER A 82 19.03 4.35 11.51
C SER A 82 19.81 3.69 12.65
N PRO A 83 20.86 4.32 13.18
CA PRO A 83 21.59 3.82 14.35
C PRO A 83 20.71 3.68 15.59
N SER A 84 19.73 4.59 15.77
CA SER A 84 18.78 4.54 16.87
C SER A 84 17.88 3.31 16.82
N VAL A 85 17.42 2.93 15.62
CA VAL A 85 16.61 1.71 15.39
C VAL A 85 17.45 0.45 15.63
N GLN A 86 18.69 0.42 15.14
CA GLN A 86 19.58 -0.70 15.41
C GLN A 86 19.85 -0.92 16.90
N ALA A 87 20.02 0.18 17.64
CA ALA A 87 20.20 0.12 19.10
C ALA A 87 18.93 -0.32 19.83
N ALA A 88 17.76 0.15 19.38
CA ALA A 88 16.46 -0.24 19.94
C ALA A 88 16.16 -1.72 19.69
N ALA A 89 16.43 -2.24 18.49
CA ALA A 89 16.29 -3.65 18.14
C ALA A 89 17.16 -4.54 19.03
N SER A 90 18.44 -4.18 19.21
CA SER A 90 19.38 -4.92 20.05
C SER A 90 18.98 -5.02 21.52
N ALA A 91 18.12 -4.09 22.00
CA ALA A 91 17.63 -4.10 23.39
C ALA A 91 16.45 -5.05 23.63
N VAL A 92 15.77 -5.53 22.56
CA VAL A 92 14.50 -6.28 22.71
C VAL A 92 14.57 -7.59 21.93
N ASN A 93 14.87 -8.21 21.25
CA ASN A 93 14.85 -9.49 20.51
C ASN A 93 15.58 -9.42 19.16
N GLY A 94 16.10 -8.25 18.82
CA GLY A 94 16.91 -8.09 17.63
C GLY A 94 16.18 -7.66 16.37
N ASP A 95 14.83 -7.59 16.38
CA ASP A 95 14.02 -7.17 15.24
C ASP A 95 13.35 -5.83 15.47
N PHE A 96 12.93 -5.18 14.41
CA PHE A 96 12.25 -3.89 14.49
C PHE A 96 11.16 -3.75 13.43
N THR A 97 9.99 -3.22 13.85
CA THR A 97 8.85 -2.94 12.95
C THR A 97 8.68 -1.44 12.76
N TYR A 98 8.76 -0.98 11.52
CA TYR A 98 8.39 0.37 11.09
C TYR A 98 6.93 0.43 10.65
N GLY A 99 6.31 1.60 10.77
CA GLY A 99 4.96 1.87 10.27
C GLY A 99 3.92 2.05 11.34
N GLY A 100 4.26 1.80 12.60
CA GLY A 100 3.36 2.02 13.73
C GLY A 100 3.94 1.52 15.03
N MET A 101 3.43 2.09 16.14
CA MET A 101 3.70 1.56 17.47
C MET A 101 2.64 0.55 17.85
N PHE A 102 3.07 -0.65 18.13
CA PHE A 102 2.26 -1.62 18.84
C PHE A 102 2.64 -1.56 20.31
N GLN A 103 1.77 -0.97 21.12
CA GLN A 103 1.94 -1.06 22.57
C GLN A 103 1.66 -2.50 23.01
N ASN A 104 2.44 -2.99 23.96
CA ASN A 104 2.26 -4.31 24.57
C ASN A 104 0.96 -4.43 25.41
N SER A 105 -0.05 -3.61 25.12
CA SER A 105 -1.34 -3.63 25.78
C SER A 105 -2.44 -4.05 24.82
N PRO A 106 -3.16 -5.14 25.09
CA PRO A 106 -4.27 -5.61 24.25
C PRO A 106 -5.41 -4.61 24.08
N SER A 107 -5.44 -3.56 24.91
CA SER A 107 -6.57 -2.63 25.01
C SER A 107 -6.33 -1.25 24.36
N SER A 108 -5.17 -1.00 23.76
CA SER A 108 -4.91 0.29 23.09
C SER A 108 -3.93 0.17 21.94
N PRO A 109 -4.39 -0.10 20.73
CA PRO A 109 -3.58 0.04 19.53
C PRO A 109 -3.47 1.54 19.22
N ALA A 110 -2.57 2.24 19.90
CA ALA A 110 -2.23 3.61 19.52
C ALA A 110 -1.30 3.57 18.31
N PHE A 111 -1.88 3.62 17.14
CA PHE A 111 -1.16 3.83 15.90
C PHE A 111 -0.79 5.33 15.81
N ALA A 112 0.43 5.68 16.16
CA ALA A 112 0.94 7.02 16.01
C ALA A 112 1.79 7.10 14.73
N VAL A 113 1.20 7.59 13.64
CA VAL A 113 1.94 7.95 12.44
C VAL A 113 2.78 9.20 12.75
N GLY A 114 4.10 9.13 12.56
CA GLY A 114 5.00 10.27 12.64
C GLY A 114 5.49 10.65 14.02
N SER A 115 5.30 9.83 15.04
CA SER A 115 5.84 10.09 16.39
C SER A 115 7.16 9.36 16.59
N LEU A 116 8.10 10.07 17.24
CA LEU A 116 9.29 9.43 17.80
C LEU A 116 8.93 8.85 19.17
N VAL A 117 9.28 7.59 19.40
CA VAL A 117 9.18 6.98 20.71
C VAL A 117 10.56 6.76 21.25
N ASN A 118 10.87 7.47 22.35
CA ASN A 118 12.20 7.48 22.94
C ASN A 118 13.32 7.80 21.92
N GLY A 119 13.02 8.69 20.96
CA GLY A 119 13.97 9.08 19.91
C GLY A 119 14.09 8.10 18.72
N VAL A 120 13.26 7.06 18.67
CA VAL A 120 13.26 6.07 17.60
C VAL A 120 12.09 6.35 16.65
N PRO A 121 12.33 6.44 15.31
CA PRO A 121 11.29 6.66 14.33
C PRO A 121 10.29 5.48 14.32
N THR A 122 9.00 5.79 14.28
CA THR A 122 7.94 4.78 14.27
C THR A 122 7.32 4.57 12.90
N ASN A 123 7.55 5.49 11.96
CA ASN A 123 7.08 5.37 10.58
C ASN A 123 8.17 4.84 9.65
N ASN A 124 7.82 4.48 8.42
CA ASN A 124 8.74 3.89 7.46
C ASN A 124 9.63 4.91 6.72
N SER A 125 9.60 6.20 7.08
CA SER A 125 10.31 7.27 6.37
C SER A 125 11.83 7.07 6.31
N ASP A 126 12.45 6.55 7.37
CA ASP A 126 13.88 6.25 7.40
C ASP A 126 14.26 5.26 6.30
N VAL A 127 13.51 4.15 6.23
CA VAL A 127 13.74 3.09 5.24
C VAL A 127 13.55 3.65 3.83
N ILE A 128 12.46 4.38 3.61
CA ILE A 128 12.13 4.94 2.29
C ILE A 128 13.15 6.00 1.86
N ALA A 129 13.59 6.88 2.79
CA ALA A 129 14.63 7.86 2.50
C ALA A 129 15.95 7.20 2.03
N ILE A 130 16.35 6.11 2.68
CA ILE A 130 17.56 5.37 2.31
C ILE A 130 17.40 4.68 0.96
N LEU A 131 16.28 3.97 0.75
CA LEU A 131 16.05 3.19 -0.46
C LEU A 131 15.82 4.05 -1.71
N MET A 132 15.25 5.25 -1.55
CA MET A 132 15.03 6.21 -2.64
C MET A 132 16.16 7.24 -2.79
N ASP A 133 17.22 7.14 -1.97
CA ASP A 133 18.39 8.03 -1.96
C ASP A 133 18.08 9.50 -1.63
N TYR A 134 17.10 9.75 -0.76
CA TYR A 134 16.80 11.10 -0.28
C TYR A 134 17.70 11.49 0.91
N THR A 135 18.42 12.60 0.77
CA THR A 135 19.27 13.18 1.84
C THR A 135 18.53 14.20 2.69
N ASN A 136 17.50 14.83 2.11
CA ASN A 136 16.65 15.84 2.76
C ASN A 136 15.19 15.47 2.55
N PHE A 137 14.33 15.92 3.46
CA PHE A 137 12.90 15.88 3.23
C PHE A 137 12.52 16.81 2.07
N PRO A 138 11.56 16.42 1.21
CA PRO A 138 11.07 17.27 0.12
C PRO A 138 10.54 18.62 0.58
N ASP A 139 9.91 18.65 1.76
CA ASP A 139 9.45 19.87 2.40
C ASP A 139 10.36 20.20 3.61
N PRO A 140 11.09 21.33 3.59
CA PRO A 140 11.95 21.77 4.69
C PRO A 140 11.21 22.04 6.01
N MET A 141 9.89 22.28 5.97
CA MET A 141 9.07 22.52 7.17
C MET A 141 8.76 21.23 7.95
N ILE A 142 8.82 20.08 7.30
CA ILE A 142 8.57 18.76 7.91
C ILE A 142 9.83 18.28 8.63
N GLY A 143 10.99 18.49 8.04
CA GLY A 143 12.29 18.12 8.58
C GLY A 143 13.40 18.57 7.65
N GLY A 144 14.59 18.83 8.14
CA GLY A 144 15.73 19.25 7.32
C GLY A 144 16.37 18.04 6.62
N PHE A 145 17.17 17.32 7.37
CA PHE A 145 17.94 16.18 6.88
C PHE A 145 17.26 14.85 7.21
N THR A 146 17.39 13.89 6.30
CA THR A 146 17.00 12.50 6.54
C THR A 146 18.13 11.73 7.23
N VAL A 147 17.88 10.47 7.57
CA VAL A 147 18.90 9.52 8.07
C VAL A 147 19.99 9.21 7.02
N ASN A 148 19.75 9.53 5.74
CA ASN A 148 20.72 9.38 4.65
C ASN A 148 21.53 10.67 4.37
N THR A 149 21.56 11.59 5.31
CA THR A 149 22.35 12.82 5.21
C THR A 149 23.78 12.53 4.76
N ASN A 150 24.28 13.32 3.80
CA ASN A 150 25.59 13.14 3.18
C ASN A 150 25.81 11.74 2.61
N TYR A 151 24.74 11.03 2.23
CA TYR A 151 24.77 9.67 1.70
C TYR A 151 25.41 8.64 2.65
N GLN A 152 25.36 8.86 3.95
CA GLN A 152 25.96 7.98 4.96
C GLN A 152 25.39 6.57 4.94
N LYS A 153 24.13 6.43 4.60
CA LYS A 153 23.46 5.13 4.52
C LYS A 153 23.53 4.54 3.11
N ASN A 154 23.51 5.37 2.06
CA ASN A 154 23.59 4.97 0.67
C ASN A 154 24.77 5.65 -0.06
N PRO A 155 26.04 5.24 0.21
CA PRO A 155 27.23 5.88 -0.35
C PRO A 155 27.31 5.81 -1.87
N GLN A 156 26.74 4.77 -2.48
CA GLN A 156 26.72 4.58 -3.95
C GLN A 156 25.64 5.41 -4.63
N LYS A 157 24.79 6.09 -3.89
CA LYS A 157 23.69 6.93 -4.41
C LYS A 157 22.77 6.15 -5.33
N THR A 158 22.49 4.90 -5.00
CA THR A 158 21.67 4.00 -5.80
C THR A 158 20.23 4.07 -5.32
N GLY A 159 19.28 4.37 -6.21
CA GLY A 159 17.85 4.23 -5.92
C GLY A 159 17.45 2.76 -5.99
N PHE A 160 17.29 2.10 -4.84
CA PHE A 160 16.83 0.71 -4.75
C PHE A 160 15.31 0.59 -4.91
N LEU A 161 14.57 1.61 -4.51
CA LEU A 161 13.12 1.67 -4.60
C LEU A 161 12.69 2.81 -5.54
N ASN A 162 11.87 2.48 -6.53
CA ASN A 162 11.25 3.47 -7.42
C ASN A 162 9.77 3.62 -7.07
N ALA A 163 9.47 4.41 -6.02
CA ALA A 163 8.12 4.69 -5.59
C ALA A 163 7.64 6.06 -6.06
N LYS A 164 6.35 6.15 -6.41
CA LYS A 164 5.74 7.41 -6.87
C LYS A 164 5.57 8.38 -5.69
N MET A 165 6.06 9.60 -5.86
CA MET A 165 5.75 10.70 -4.93
C MET A 165 4.27 11.09 -5.05
N SER A 166 3.60 11.22 -3.92
CA SER A 166 2.18 11.63 -3.85
C SER A 166 2.00 13.14 -3.77
N GLY A 167 3.05 13.85 -3.34
CA GLY A 167 2.98 15.28 -3.03
C GLY A 167 2.10 15.62 -1.81
N TRP A 168 1.63 14.62 -1.07
CA TRP A 168 0.87 14.85 0.14
C TRP A 168 1.77 15.46 1.23
N ASP A 169 1.24 16.51 1.86
CA ASP A 169 1.92 17.24 2.92
C ASP A 169 1.22 16.95 4.26
N PRO A 170 1.91 16.39 5.27
CA PRO A 170 1.34 16.11 6.57
C PRO A 170 0.94 17.36 7.36
N LEU A 171 1.45 18.55 6.98
CA LEU A 171 1.08 19.84 7.58
C LEU A 171 -0.22 20.39 6.97
N SER A 172 -0.68 19.85 5.84
CA SER A 172 -1.94 20.22 5.21
C SER A 172 -3.08 19.33 5.70
N PRO A 173 -4.25 19.89 6.02
CA PRO A 173 -5.39 19.10 6.42
C PRO A 173 -5.90 18.24 5.25
N GLY A 174 -6.12 16.96 5.48
CA GLY A 174 -6.67 16.05 4.47
C GLY A 174 -6.35 14.58 4.73
N THR A 175 -6.97 13.71 3.94
CA THR A 175 -6.67 12.28 3.97
C THR A 175 -5.35 12.03 3.27
N PRO A 176 -4.44 11.25 3.85
CA PRO A 176 -3.17 10.88 3.21
C PRO A 176 -3.38 10.28 1.82
N SER A 177 -2.60 10.77 0.85
CA SER A 177 -2.65 10.28 -0.53
C SER A 177 -1.77 9.04 -0.72
N PRO A 178 -2.15 8.10 -1.61
CA PRO A 178 -1.33 6.95 -1.98
C PRO A 178 0.04 7.34 -2.56
N GLY A 179 1.08 6.64 -2.17
CA GLY A 179 2.46 6.91 -2.58
C GLY A 179 3.32 7.47 -1.47
N VAL A 180 4.48 8.01 -1.81
CA VAL A 180 5.41 8.61 -0.85
C VAL A 180 5.05 10.08 -0.66
N GLY A 181 4.73 10.47 0.58
CA GLY A 181 4.43 11.86 0.94
C GLY A 181 5.69 12.73 1.06
N ASN A 182 5.49 14.03 1.32
CA ASN A 182 6.60 14.95 1.63
C ASN A 182 7.30 14.59 2.94
N ASP A 183 6.64 13.81 3.81
CA ASP A 183 7.18 13.21 5.02
C ASP A 183 8.01 11.94 4.77
N LEU A 184 8.20 11.57 3.50
CA LEU A 184 8.85 10.34 3.05
C LEU A 184 8.21 9.04 3.58
N VAL A 185 6.99 9.11 4.10
CA VAL A 185 6.23 7.92 4.46
C VAL A 185 5.58 7.33 3.22
N TYR A 186 5.87 6.07 2.93
CA TYR A 186 5.25 5.36 1.82
C TYR A 186 3.93 4.74 2.27
N ARG A 187 2.87 5.07 1.53
CA ARG A 187 1.49 4.69 1.81
C ARG A 187 0.90 3.87 0.68
N ASP A 188 0.06 2.93 1.05
CA ASP A 188 -0.67 2.07 0.12
C ASP A 188 -1.75 2.85 -0.67
N VAL A 189 -2.50 2.13 -1.49
CA VAL A 189 -3.55 2.72 -2.35
C VAL A 189 -4.73 3.32 -1.57
N TRP A 190 -4.84 3.04 -0.29
CA TRP A 190 -5.86 3.60 0.61
C TRP A 190 -5.30 4.72 1.51
N GLY A 191 -4.00 5.03 1.40
CA GLY A 191 -3.33 6.07 2.19
C GLY A 191 -2.74 5.57 3.52
N ASN A 192 -2.78 4.26 3.80
CA ASN A 192 -2.19 3.69 5.02
C ASN A 192 -0.68 3.50 4.83
N PRO A 193 0.15 3.79 5.84
CA PRO A 193 1.58 3.52 5.77
C PRO A 193 1.82 2.01 5.66
N PHE A 194 2.81 1.63 4.85
CA PHE A 194 3.32 0.26 4.87
C PHE A 194 4.03 -0.04 6.17
N LEU A 195 3.81 -1.25 6.70
CA LEU A 195 4.53 -1.76 7.85
C LEU A 195 5.68 -2.63 7.37
N ILE A 196 6.86 -2.41 7.95
CA ILE A 196 8.11 -3.02 7.50
C ILE A 196 8.84 -3.56 8.72
N SER A 197 9.03 -4.87 8.77
CA SER A 197 9.83 -5.53 9.82
C SER A 197 11.08 -6.14 9.20
N MET A 198 12.19 -6.03 9.89
CA MET A 198 13.49 -6.52 9.46
C MET A 198 14.18 -7.28 10.57
N ASP A 199 14.83 -8.37 10.19
CA ASP A 199 15.70 -9.22 11.02
C ASP A 199 17.04 -8.49 11.25
N LEU A 200 17.11 -7.66 12.30
CA LEU A 200 18.30 -6.86 12.59
C LEU A 200 19.33 -7.59 13.45
N ASN A 201 19.04 -8.80 13.92
CA ASN A 201 19.96 -9.68 14.61
C ASN A 201 20.60 -10.73 13.68
N TYR A 202 20.12 -10.82 12.43
CA TYR A 202 20.63 -11.71 11.38
C TYR A 202 20.52 -13.21 11.76
N ASP A 203 19.45 -13.60 12.47
CA ASP A 203 19.19 -15.01 12.81
C ASP A 203 18.40 -15.77 11.72
N GLY A 204 18.00 -15.07 10.64
CA GLY A 204 17.25 -15.63 9.52
C GLY A 204 15.75 -15.75 9.82
N GLN A 205 15.27 -15.16 10.91
CA GLN A 205 13.89 -15.16 11.31
C GLN A 205 13.44 -13.73 11.61
N CYS A 206 12.41 -13.26 10.94
CA CYS A 206 11.87 -11.93 11.18
C CYS A 206 10.63 -12.00 12.06
N GLU A 207 10.63 -11.19 13.13
CA GLU A 207 9.52 -11.02 14.05
C GLU A 207 8.84 -9.67 13.80
N ASP A 208 7.55 -9.70 13.51
CA ASP A 208 6.74 -8.48 13.31
C ASP A 208 5.96 -8.14 14.58
N ALA A 209 5.91 -6.87 14.96
CA ALA A 209 5.29 -6.42 16.21
C ALA A 209 3.79 -6.78 16.33
N PHE A 210 3.06 -6.88 15.22
CA PHE A 210 1.68 -7.31 15.19
C PHE A 210 1.54 -8.84 15.09
N TYR A 211 2.28 -9.45 14.16
CA TYR A 211 2.17 -10.87 13.85
C TYR A 211 2.90 -11.79 14.81
N ARG A 212 3.76 -11.26 15.70
CA ARG A 212 4.35 -12.06 16.80
C ARG A 212 3.30 -12.61 17.75
N ASN A 213 2.15 -11.94 17.89
CA ASN A 213 1.10 -12.23 18.85
C ASN A 213 0.46 -13.58 18.57
N HIS A 214 0.36 -14.43 19.60
CA HIS A 214 -0.18 -15.79 19.50
C HIS A 214 -1.67 -15.83 19.16
N ILE A 215 -2.46 -14.83 19.58
CA ILE A 215 -3.89 -14.73 19.27
C ILE A 215 -4.07 -14.43 17.76
N VAL A 216 -3.22 -13.56 17.22
CA VAL A 216 -3.26 -13.19 15.81
C VAL A 216 -2.78 -14.34 14.94
N SER A 217 -1.64 -14.91 15.25
CA SER A 217 -0.90 -15.81 14.37
C SER A 217 -1.12 -17.29 14.64
N GLY A 218 -1.47 -17.68 15.85
CA GLY A 218 -1.64 -19.09 16.21
C GLY A 218 -2.84 -19.76 15.52
N LYS A 219 -2.63 -20.90 14.85
CA LYS A 219 -3.73 -21.69 14.28
C LYS A 219 -4.55 -22.42 15.31
N ASN A 220 -3.88 -23.07 16.26
CA ASN A 220 -4.48 -23.81 17.36
C ASN A 220 -3.61 -23.60 18.62
N PRO A 221 -3.69 -22.44 19.27
CA PRO A 221 -2.93 -22.18 20.48
C PRO A 221 -3.18 -23.26 21.54
N GLY A 222 -2.11 -23.72 22.16
CA GLY A 222 -2.13 -24.85 23.11
C GLY A 222 -1.89 -26.23 22.50
N SER A 223 -1.76 -26.34 21.17
CA SER A 223 -1.59 -27.64 20.50
C SER A 223 -0.43 -27.70 19.50
N THR A 224 -0.02 -26.57 18.95
CA THR A 224 1.00 -26.54 17.89
C THR A 224 1.70 -25.18 17.82
N PRO A 225 3.00 -25.14 17.50
CA PRO A 225 3.71 -23.90 17.22
C PRO A 225 3.40 -23.31 15.83
N GLN A 226 2.63 -24.03 15.00
CA GLN A 226 2.31 -23.58 13.63
C GLN A 226 1.30 -22.44 13.65
N GLY A 227 1.63 -21.39 12.90
CA GLY A 227 0.79 -20.20 12.75
C GLY A 227 0.12 -20.09 11.37
N TYR A 228 -0.71 -19.06 11.24
CA TYR A 228 -1.22 -18.61 9.94
C TYR A 228 -0.09 -18.02 9.09
N ASN A 229 -0.30 -18.01 7.79
CA ASN A 229 0.57 -17.32 6.82
C ASN A 229 2.04 -17.80 6.86
N GLY A 230 2.31 -19.06 7.21
CA GLY A 230 3.65 -19.63 7.26
C GLY A 230 4.47 -19.22 8.50
N LEU A 231 3.87 -18.55 9.46
CA LEU A 231 4.53 -18.19 10.72
C LEU A 231 4.67 -19.41 11.63
N VAL A 232 5.72 -19.43 12.42
CA VAL A 232 6.02 -20.49 13.38
C VAL A 232 6.48 -19.86 14.69
N ASN A 233 6.09 -20.46 15.82
CA ASN A 233 6.63 -20.11 17.13
C ASN A 233 7.82 -21.03 17.46
N PRO A 234 9.07 -20.58 17.32
CA PRO A 234 10.24 -21.44 17.54
C PRO A 234 10.55 -21.69 19.03
N VAL A 235 9.97 -20.87 19.92
CA VAL A 235 10.29 -20.87 21.35
C VAL A 235 9.29 -21.71 22.13
N ASP A 236 8.02 -21.68 21.73
CA ASP A 236 6.93 -22.36 22.44
C ASP A 236 6.27 -23.43 21.56
N PRO A 237 6.50 -24.72 21.82
CA PRO A 237 5.92 -25.80 21.05
C PRO A 237 4.38 -25.87 21.13
N ASN A 238 3.78 -25.23 22.12
CA ASN A 238 2.32 -25.14 22.27
C ASN A 238 1.73 -23.91 21.58
N GLY A 239 2.58 -22.94 21.14
CA GLY A 239 2.15 -21.76 20.42
C GLY A 239 1.31 -20.76 21.24
N MET A 240 1.51 -20.71 22.55
CA MET A 240 0.79 -19.85 23.48
C MET A 240 1.54 -18.54 23.81
N SER A 241 2.79 -18.43 23.40
CA SER A 241 3.61 -17.23 23.63
C SER A 241 3.69 -16.34 22.39
N ASP A 242 3.93 -15.04 22.61
CA ASP A 242 4.01 -14.02 21.57
C ASP A 242 5.40 -14.00 20.91
N ASN A 243 5.76 -15.09 20.20
CA ASN A 243 7.04 -15.29 19.56
C ASN A 243 6.88 -15.89 18.15
N TYR A 244 5.78 -15.60 17.45
CA TYR A 244 5.60 -16.06 16.08
C TYR A 244 6.51 -15.29 15.13
N ARG A 245 7.27 -16.03 14.30
CA ARG A 245 8.28 -15.51 13.37
C ARG A 245 8.10 -16.07 11.97
N PHE A 246 8.53 -15.30 11.00
CA PHE A 246 8.66 -15.71 9.62
C PHE A 246 10.10 -16.18 9.34
N HIS A 247 10.27 -17.30 8.64
CA HIS A 247 11.57 -17.72 8.13
C HIS A 247 11.96 -16.88 6.90
N GLY A 248 12.67 -15.79 7.15
CA GLY A 248 13.10 -14.80 6.19
C GLY A 248 13.49 -13.52 6.89
N THR A 249 14.15 -12.62 6.17
CA THR A 249 14.81 -11.45 6.75
C THR A 249 13.97 -10.18 6.74
N VAL A 250 12.86 -10.18 5.98
CA VAL A 250 12.02 -8.99 5.79
C VAL A 250 10.55 -9.38 5.72
N MET A 251 9.73 -8.68 6.47
CA MET A 251 8.27 -8.76 6.40
C MET A 251 7.73 -7.37 6.07
N VAL A 252 7.01 -7.23 4.96
CA VAL A 252 6.33 -5.99 4.57
C VAL A 252 4.85 -6.26 4.41
N TRP A 253 4.01 -5.39 4.95
CA TRP A 253 2.57 -5.56 4.82
C TRP A 253 1.79 -4.25 4.84
N SER A 254 0.57 -4.31 4.35
CA SER A 254 -0.41 -3.24 4.34
C SER A 254 -1.66 -3.67 5.10
N MET A 255 -2.28 -2.74 5.78
CA MET A 255 -3.58 -2.95 6.46
C MET A 255 -4.72 -3.21 5.49
N GLY A 256 -4.54 -2.88 4.20
CA GLY A 256 -5.57 -3.05 3.19
C GLY A 256 -6.71 -2.02 3.27
N PRO A 257 -7.87 -2.34 2.72
CA PRO A 257 -8.95 -1.36 2.48
C PRO A 257 -9.63 -0.80 3.73
N LEU A 258 -9.45 -1.40 4.88
CA LEU A 258 -10.09 -0.92 6.11
C LEU A 258 -9.30 0.18 6.82
N GLY A 259 -7.98 0.27 6.58
CA GLY A 259 -7.10 1.32 7.15
C GLY A 259 -7.01 1.34 8.68
N PRO A 260 -6.22 2.23 9.25
CA PRO A 260 -6.24 2.48 10.69
C PRO A 260 -7.57 3.14 11.05
N ALA A 261 -8.31 2.46 11.85
CA ALA A 261 -9.56 2.81 12.52
C ALA A 261 -10.28 4.11 12.15
N THR A 262 -11.44 3.97 11.53
CA THR A 262 -12.60 4.73 12.01
C THR A 262 -13.02 4.16 13.38
N PRO A 263 -13.59 4.94 14.32
CA PRO A 263 -13.88 4.47 15.68
C PRO A 263 -14.72 3.21 15.81
N SER A 264 -15.27 2.70 14.73
CA SER A 264 -16.17 1.54 14.69
C SER A 264 -15.61 0.30 13.99
N VAL A 265 -14.53 0.39 13.23
CA VAL A 265 -13.92 -0.79 12.54
C VAL A 265 -12.42 -0.61 12.49
N SER A 266 -11.70 -1.27 13.38
CA SER A 266 -10.25 -1.38 13.33
C SER A 266 -9.85 -2.32 12.20
N SER A 267 -8.91 -1.91 11.36
CA SER A 267 -8.34 -2.78 10.31
C SER A 267 -7.31 -3.76 10.85
N PHE A 268 -6.98 -3.68 12.12
CA PHE A 268 -6.20 -4.68 12.83
C PHE A 268 -6.68 -4.79 14.27
N ASP A 269 -6.80 -6.01 14.74
CA ASP A 269 -7.25 -6.34 16.08
C ASP A 269 -6.37 -7.47 16.62
N GLN A 270 -5.49 -7.14 17.57
CA GLN A 270 -4.61 -8.11 18.21
C GLN A 270 -5.36 -9.12 19.11
N THR A 271 -6.64 -8.88 19.37
CA THR A 271 -7.50 -9.82 20.10
C THR A 271 -8.21 -10.83 19.20
N LYS A 272 -7.95 -10.78 17.89
CA LYS A 272 -8.56 -11.61 16.85
C LYS A 272 -7.52 -12.29 15.99
N PRO A 273 -7.79 -13.51 15.51
CA PRO A 273 -6.88 -14.20 14.59
C PRO A 273 -6.74 -13.49 13.24
N ALA A 274 -5.65 -13.79 12.54
CA ALA A 274 -5.36 -13.25 11.21
C ALA A 274 -6.46 -13.54 10.18
N THR A 275 -7.28 -14.56 10.41
CA THR A 275 -8.43 -14.96 9.56
C THR A 275 -9.72 -14.21 9.86
N ASP A 276 -9.78 -13.46 10.96
CA ASP A 276 -10.95 -12.66 11.33
C ASP A 276 -11.22 -11.52 10.33
N ALA A 277 -12.45 -11.03 10.33
CA ALA A 277 -12.89 -9.95 9.44
C ALA A 277 -12.03 -8.69 9.56
N ALA A 278 -11.49 -8.39 10.74
CA ALA A 278 -10.60 -7.27 10.97
C ALA A 278 -9.24 -7.45 10.28
N ASN A 279 -8.64 -8.64 10.37
CA ASN A 279 -7.26 -8.90 9.98
C ASN A 279 -7.09 -9.56 8.60
N LYS A 280 -8.11 -10.24 8.07
CA LYS A 280 -8.06 -11.01 6.81
C LYS A 280 -7.80 -10.19 5.54
N ASN A 281 -7.91 -8.88 5.63
CA ASN A 281 -7.72 -8.00 4.48
C ASN A 281 -6.29 -7.44 4.36
N HIS A 282 -5.41 -7.81 5.28
CA HIS A 282 -4.01 -7.45 5.19
C HIS A 282 -3.37 -8.04 3.92
N ILE A 283 -2.45 -7.31 3.35
CA ILE A 283 -1.71 -7.72 2.15
C ILE A 283 -0.25 -7.89 2.56
N LEU A 284 0.24 -9.11 2.45
CA LEU A 284 1.52 -9.55 3.01
C LEU A 284 2.53 -9.84 1.89
N SER A 285 3.83 -9.55 2.10
CA SER A 285 4.92 -9.85 1.16
C SER A 285 5.36 -11.32 1.21
N TRP A 286 5.03 -12.03 2.28
CA TRP A 286 5.49 -13.41 2.52
C TRP A 286 4.40 -14.47 2.31
N GLN A 287 3.35 -14.14 1.57
CA GLN A 287 2.27 -15.04 1.13
C GLN A 287 2.39 -15.39 -0.34
#